data_ddbf382ba3329926301f6e82fd091694
#
_entry.id   ddbf382ba3329926301f6e82fd091694
#
_cell.length_a   1.000
_cell.length_b   1.000
_cell.length_c   1.000
_cell.angle_alpha   90.00
_cell.angle_beta   90.00
_cell.angle_gamma   90.00
#
_symmetry.space_group_name_H-M   'P 1'
#
loop_
_entity.id
_entity.type
_entity.pdbx_description
1 polymer ?
#
loop_
_entity_poly.entity_id
_entity_poly.type
_entity_poly.pdbx_seq_one_letter_code
_entity_poly.pdbx_strand_id
1 'polypeptide(L)'
;MREVWGKERVRSQVFHEAERNAWYTETRTNAGRALLGTLGGNIVNLLFFLTPKQDVAFIYDDFTLRQTLEKMEYHRYSSVPVLARDGTYVGTITEGDLLWGIKNMTGLSIEAAEDVPITRIPRRKDYEAVPVTTGMEQLVNTAMNQNFVPVVDDRKNFIGLIRRKDIIRYCYGQVTGRQQAKALAQPKA
;
A
#
# COMPACT_ATOMS: atom_id res chain seq x y z
N MET A 1 8.27 28.91 13.27
CA MET A 1 8.67 27.98 12.19
C MET A 1 7.83 26.70 12.06
N ARG A 2 6.87 26.41 12.97
CA ARG A 2 5.99 25.21 12.91
C ARG A 2 4.72 25.37 12.06
N GLU A 3 4.23 26.55 11.83
CA GLU A 3 2.94 26.76 11.14
C GLU A 3 2.99 26.76 9.59
N VAL A 4 4.12 27.05 9.00
CA VAL A 4 4.24 27.16 7.53
C VAL A 4 4.23 25.75 6.87
N TRP A 5 4.78 24.74 7.54
CA TRP A 5 4.86 23.37 7.02
C TRP A 5 3.54 22.59 7.05
N GLY A 6 2.57 23.03 7.89
CA GLY A 6 1.26 22.36 8.00
C GLY A 6 0.34 22.63 6.81
N LYS A 7 0.37 23.83 6.24
CA LYS A 7 -0.56 24.25 5.19
C LYS A 7 -0.20 23.74 3.79
N GLU A 8 1.08 23.62 3.48
CA GLU A 8 1.51 23.05 2.18
C GLU A 8 1.27 21.55 2.09
N ARG A 9 1.35 20.86 3.22
CA ARG A 9 1.17 19.41 3.30
C ARG A 9 -0.27 18.96 3.10
N VAL A 10 -1.23 19.67 3.68
CA VAL A 10 -2.66 19.41 3.49
C VAL A 10 -3.05 19.67 2.03
N ARG A 11 -2.46 20.71 1.41
CA ARG A 11 -2.67 21.00 -0.02
C ARG A 11 -2.15 19.89 -0.93
N SER A 12 -0.95 19.33 -0.67
CA SER A 12 -0.40 18.27 -1.52
C SER A 12 -1.17 16.96 -1.39
N GLN A 13 -1.60 16.58 -0.19
CA GLN A 13 -2.40 15.37 -0.01
C GLN A 13 -3.80 15.46 -0.64
N VAL A 14 -4.45 16.62 -0.51
CA VAL A 14 -5.78 16.86 -1.13
C VAL A 14 -5.65 16.95 -2.65
N PHE A 15 -4.56 17.53 -3.17
CA PHE A 15 -4.32 17.63 -4.61
C PHE A 15 -4.06 16.26 -5.24
N HIS A 16 -3.21 15.42 -4.62
CA HIS A 16 -2.96 14.05 -5.07
C HIS A 16 -4.18 13.12 -4.91
N GLU A 17 -5.05 13.37 -3.96
CA GLU A 17 -6.28 12.59 -3.80
C GLU A 17 -7.35 13.01 -4.83
N ALA A 18 -7.43 14.27 -5.17
CA ALA A 18 -8.30 14.80 -6.22
C ALA A 18 -7.86 14.33 -7.62
N GLU A 19 -6.56 14.37 -7.93
CA GLU A 19 -6.03 13.88 -9.19
C GLU A 19 -6.18 12.35 -9.33
N ARG A 20 -5.94 11.58 -8.27
CA ARG A 20 -6.21 10.14 -8.26
C ARG A 20 -7.69 9.81 -8.45
N ASN A 21 -8.58 10.61 -7.87
CA ASN A 21 -10.02 10.43 -8.04
C ASN A 21 -10.49 10.85 -9.45
N ALA A 22 -9.92 11.91 -10.02
CA ALA A 22 -10.20 12.34 -11.39
C ALA A 22 -9.70 11.29 -12.40
N TRP A 23 -8.48 10.79 -12.23
CA TRP A 23 -7.92 9.74 -13.08
C TRP A 23 -8.70 8.41 -12.96
N TYR A 24 -9.15 8.06 -11.76
CA TYR A 24 -10.00 6.89 -11.51
C TYR A 24 -11.39 7.04 -12.15
N THR A 25 -11.89 8.27 -12.29
CA THR A 25 -13.16 8.56 -12.95
C THR A 25 -13.02 8.53 -14.47
N GLU A 26 -11.89 9.00 -14.99
CA GLU A 26 -11.61 9.09 -16.44
C GLU A 26 -11.32 7.73 -17.08
N THR A 27 -10.67 6.81 -16.37
CA THR A 27 -10.47 5.42 -16.80
C THR A 27 -11.75 4.57 -16.80
N ARG A 28 -12.83 5.04 -16.16
CA ARG A 28 -14.19 4.43 -16.28
C ARG A 28 -14.93 4.81 -17.55
N THR A 29 -14.46 5.78 -18.31
CA THR A 29 -15.03 6.14 -19.59
C THR A 29 -14.66 5.13 -20.69
N ASN A 30 -15.43 5.13 -21.78
CA ASN A 30 -15.45 4.09 -22.83
C ASN A 30 -14.08 3.68 -23.41
N ALA A 31 -13.03 4.49 -23.29
CA ALA A 31 -11.69 4.16 -23.79
C ALA A 31 -11.01 3.04 -22.97
N GLY A 32 -11.16 3.05 -21.63
CA GLY A 32 -10.67 1.96 -20.77
C GLY A 32 -11.43 0.65 -20.96
N ARG A 33 -12.73 0.72 -21.31
CA ARG A 33 -13.55 -0.46 -21.64
C ARG A 33 -13.20 -1.05 -23.03
N ALA A 34 -12.81 -0.24 -23.97
CA ALA A 34 -12.45 -0.71 -25.33
C ALA A 34 -11.12 -1.47 -25.35
N LEU A 35 -10.15 -1.08 -24.53
CA LEU A 35 -8.87 -1.80 -24.38
C LEU A 35 -9.01 -3.13 -23.63
N LEU A 36 -10.03 -3.27 -22.76
CA LEU A 36 -10.31 -4.48 -21.99
C LEU A 36 -11.18 -5.51 -22.75
N GLY A 37 -11.82 -5.10 -23.84
CA GLY A 37 -12.76 -5.94 -24.61
C GLY A 37 -12.11 -6.87 -25.64
N THR A 38 -10.82 -6.76 -25.92
CA THR A 38 -10.18 -7.46 -27.05
C THR A 38 -9.33 -8.67 -26.65
N LEU A 39 -9.10 -8.89 -25.36
CA LEU A 39 -8.37 -10.07 -24.86
C LEU A 39 -9.26 -10.85 -23.90
N GLY A 40 -9.81 -11.96 -24.34
CA GLY A 40 -10.65 -12.87 -23.59
C GLY A 40 -9.94 -13.45 -22.36
N GLY A 41 -10.18 -12.82 -21.22
CA GLY A 41 -9.66 -13.17 -19.91
C GLY A 41 -9.41 -11.87 -19.12
N ASN A 42 -10.06 -11.70 -17.95
CA ASN A 42 -9.91 -10.52 -17.09
C ASN A 42 -8.47 -10.33 -16.59
N ILE A 43 -7.55 -9.93 -17.45
CA ILE A 43 -6.22 -9.47 -17.05
C ILE A 43 -6.40 -8.03 -16.56
N VAL A 44 -6.77 -7.90 -15.30
CA VAL A 44 -6.73 -6.61 -14.61
C VAL A 44 -5.27 -6.28 -14.39
N ASN A 45 -4.78 -5.24 -15.08
CA ASN A 45 -3.41 -4.78 -14.88
C ASN A 45 -3.27 -4.21 -13.46
N LEU A 46 -2.46 -4.86 -12.65
CA LEU A 46 -2.19 -4.51 -11.25
C LEU A 46 -1.67 -3.07 -11.10
N LEU A 47 -1.02 -2.53 -12.12
CA LEU A 47 -0.52 -1.16 -12.14
C LEU A 47 -1.62 -0.09 -11.96
N PHE A 48 -2.88 -0.40 -12.28
CA PHE A 48 -3.99 0.53 -12.04
C PHE A 48 -4.26 0.81 -10.55
N PHE A 49 -3.80 -0.06 -9.67
CA PHE A 49 -3.96 0.08 -8.22
C PHE A 49 -2.68 0.52 -7.52
N LEU A 50 -1.57 0.57 -8.26
CA LEU A 50 -0.26 0.82 -7.71
C LEU A 50 -0.16 2.27 -7.20
N THR A 51 0.21 2.42 -5.93
CA THR A 51 0.79 3.66 -5.41
C THR A 51 2.29 3.54 -5.62
N PRO A 52 2.90 4.35 -6.50
CA PRO A 52 4.30 4.21 -6.87
C PRO A 52 5.22 4.56 -5.69
N LYS A 53 6.43 4.00 -5.68
CA LYS A 53 7.43 4.15 -4.60
C LYS A 53 7.66 5.61 -4.19
N GLN A 54 7.66 6.55 -5.13
CA GLN A 54 7.86 7.98 -4.86
C GLN A 54 6.75 8.60 -3.99
N ASP A 55 5.55 8.01 -3.99
CA ASP A 55 4.38 8.46 -3.22
C ASP A 55 4.18 7.65 -1.93
N VAL A 56 5.09 6.72 -1.62
CA VAL A 56 5.03 5.84 -0.46
C VAL A 56 6.08 6.25 0.56
N ALA A 57 5.67 6.43 1.83
CA ALA A 57 6.64 6.49 2.91
C ALA A 57 7.15 5.07 3.20
N PHE A 58 8.46 4.92 3.22
CA PHE A 58 9.18 3.70 3.58
C PHE A 58 10.36 4.04 4.48
N ILE A 59 10.95 3.05 5.14
CA ILE A 59 12.19 3.18 5.89
C ILE A 59 13.27 2.31 5.25
N TYR A 60 14.52 2.63 5.57
CA TYR A 60 15.63 1.73 5.24
C TYR A 60 15.91 0.78 6.40
N ASP A 61 16.49 -0.36 6.09
CA ASP A 61 16.86 -1.41 7.04
C ASP A 61 17.99 -0.98 8.01
N ASP A 62 18.75 0.06 7.67
CA ASP A 62 19.76 0.70 8.51
C ASP A 62 19.20 1.81 9.43
N PHE A 63 17.89 2.08 9.40
CA PHE A 63 17.26 3.04 10.30
C PHE A 63 17.29 2.54 11.73
N THR A 64 17.30 3.49 12.67
CA THR A 64 17.12 3.19 14.08
C THR A 64 15.64 3.07 14.45
N LEU A 65 15.37 2.46 15.59
CA LEU A 65 14.01 2.39 16.15
C LEU A 65 13.40 3.79 16.29
N ARG A 66 14.16 4.78 16.80
CA ARG A 66 13.69 6.16 16.93
C ARG A 66 13.32 6.78 15.60
N GLN A 67 14.19 6.71 14.59
CA GLN A 67 13.90 7.22 13.24
C GLN A 67 12.64 6.59 12.64
N THR A 68 12.43 5.30 12.90
CA THR A 68 11.25 4.58 12.45
C THR A 68 9.98 5.08 13.15
N LEU A 69 10.02 5.23 14.48
CA LEU A 69 8.90 5.75 15.26
C LEU A 69 8.51 7.17 14.81
N GLU A 70 9.48 8.07 14.68
CA GLU A 70 9.25 9.45 14.22
C GLU A 70 8.62 9.48 12.81
N LYS A 71 9.11 8.62 11.90
CA LYS A 71 8.57 8.55 10.54
C LYS A 71 7.14 8.02 10.51
N MET A 72 6.83 6.97 11.29
CA MET A 72 5.49 6.42 11.38
C MET A 72 4.53 7.39 12.06
N GLU A 73 4.94 8.05 13.13
CA GLU A 73 4.16 9.09 13.80
C GLU A 73 3.84 10.25 12.86
N TYR A 74 4.83 10.74 12.13
CA TYR A 74 4.67 11.83 11.18
C TYR A 74 3.62 11.55 10.12
N HIS A 75 3.61 10.35 9.56
CA HIS A 75 2.67 9.93 8.52
C HIS A 75 1.38 9.31 9.06
N ARG A 76 1.29 9.04 10.38
CA ARG A 76 0.18 8.32 11.02
C ARG A 76 -0.11 6.96 10.36
N TYR A 77 0.96 6.24 10.05
CA TYR A 77 0.86 4.92 9.42
C TYR A 77 1.00 3.79 10.44
N SER A 78 0.10 2.83 10.39
CA SER A 78 0.14 1.61 11.22
C SER A 78 1.14 0.55 10.73
N SER A 79 1.66 0.72 9.52
CA SER A 79 2.68 -0.17 8.96
C SER A 79 3.42 0.54 7.81
N VAL A 80 4.71 0.24 7.66
CA VAL A 80 5.58 0.89 6.67
C VAL A 80 6.53 -0.14 6.04
N PRO A 81 6.76 -0.08 4.71
CA PRO A 81 7.75 -0.92 4.05
C PRO A 81 9.17 -0.64 4.54
N VAL A 82 9.98 -1.70 4.63
CA VAL A 82 11.41 -1.65 4.92
C VAL A 82 12.14 -2.03 3.64
N LEU A 83 13.05 -1.17 3.21
CA LEU A 83 13.85 -1.36 1.99
C LEU A 83 15.33 -1.40 2.34
N ALA A 84 16.09 -2.18 1.60
CA ALA A 84 17.53 -2.03 1.56
C ALA A 84 17.95 -0.79 0.76
N ARG A 85 19.19 -0.33 0.91
CA ARG A 85 19.71 0.86 0.20
C ARG A 85 19.76 0.70 -1.32
N ASP A 86 19.85 -0.52 -1.80
CA ASP A 86 19.79 -0.85 -3.23
C ASP A 86 18.36 -0.81 -3.81
N GLY A 87 17.35 -0.63 -2.94
CA GLY A 87 15.95 -0.58 -3.32
C GLY A 87 15.19 -1.90 -3.17
N THR A 88 15.86 -2.98 -2.78
CA THR A 88 15.25 -4.28 -2.52
C THR A 88 14.24 -4.19 -1.39
N TYR A 89 13.10 -4.83 -1.53
CA TYR A 89 12.11 -4.97 -0.47
C TYR A 89 12.59 -6.00 0.58
N VAL A 90 12.76 -5.55 1.82
CA VAL A 90 13.22 -6.38 2.95
C VAL A 90 12.05 -6.93 3.76
N GLY A 91 10.98 -6.16 3.91
CA GLY A 91 9.82 -6.55 4.70
C GLY A 91 8.95 -5.37 5.08
N THR A 92 8.08 -5.55 6.06
CA THR A 92 7.21 -4.49 6.59
C THR A 92 7.30 -4.50 8.11
N ILE A 93 7.43 -3.31 8.70
CA ILE A 93 7.33 -3.10 10.14
C ILE A 93 5.96 -2.52 10.49
N THR A 94 5.37 -2.99 11.58
CA THR A 94 4.06 -2.54 12.08
C THR A 94 4.18 -1.87 13.44
N GLU A 95 3.17 -1.05 13.82
CA GLU A 95 3.05 -0.51 15.18
C GLU A 95 3.10 -1.62 16.24
N GLY A 96 2.49 -2.78 15.95
CA GLY A 96 2.52 -3.93 16.84
C GLY A 96 3.92 -4.50 17.04
N ASP A 97 4.72 -4.58 15.96
CA ASP A 97 6.11 -5.05 16.06
C ASP A 97 6.94 -4.10 16.92
N LEU A 98 6.78 -2.78 16.73
CA LEU A 98 7.47 -1.77 17.53
C LEU A 98 7.06 -1.84 18.99
N LEU A 99 5.75 -1.92 19.28
CA LEU A 99 5.22 -2.01 20.64
C LEU A 99 5.78 -3.24 21.39
N TRP A 100 5.72 -4.41 20.77
CA TRP A 100 6.19 -5.65 21.39
C TRP A 100 7.71 -5.72 21.42
N GLY A 101 8.39 -5.15 20.43
CA GLY A 101 9.84 -5.01 20.42
C GLY A 101 10.32 -4.17 21.61
N ILE A 102 9.76 -2.99 21.81
CA ILE A 102 10.07 -2.09 22.93
C ILE A 102 9.76 -2.76 24.28
N LYS A 103 8.56 -3.37 24.41
CA LYS A 103 8.16 -4.04 25.65
C LYS A 103 9.11 -5.17 26.04
N ASN A 104 9.62 -5.93 25.09
CA ASN A 104 10.45 -7.12 25.33
C ASN A 104 11.93 -6.78 25.48
N MET A 105 12.35 -5.56 25.15
CA MET A 105 13.70 -5.08 25.38
C MET A 105 13.81 -4.50 26.78
N THR A 106 14.39 -5.27 27.69
CA THR A 106 14.57 -4.87 29.11
C THR A 106 15.38 -3.58 29.21
N GLY A 107 14.81 -2.55 29.86
CA GLY A 107 15.49 -1.27 30.10
C GLY A 107 15.53 -0.33 28.88
N LEU A 108 14.78 -0.59 27.82
CA LEU A 108 14.71 0.32 26.67
C LEU A 108 13.89 1.56 27.06
N SER A 109 14.55 2.71 27.13
CA SER A 109 13.90 4.02 27.15
C SER A 109 13.75 4.55 25.72
N ILE A 110 12.91 5.58 25.54
CA ILE A 110 12.78 6.22 24.21
C ILE A 110 14.11 6.84 23.75
N GLU A 111 14.90 7.34 24.73
CA GLU A 111 16.24 7.86 24.45
C GLU A 111 17.19 6.76 23.96
N ALA A 112 17.13 5.57 24.56
CA ALA A 112 17.93 4.43 24.13
C ALA A 112 17.52 3.88 22.74
N ALA A 113 16.34 4.27 22.23
CA ALA A 113 15.90 3.88 20.88
C ALA A 113 16.74 4.49 19.74
N GLU A 114 17.56 5.52 20.03
CA GLU A 114 18.48 6.11 19.04
C GLU A 114 19.54 5.13 18.57
N ASP A 115 19.99 4.23 19.45
CA ASP A 115 21.08 3.29 19.19
C ASP A 115 20.61 1.90 18.76
N VAL A 116 19.28 1.67 18.75
CA VAL A 116 18.71 0.37 18.40
C VAL A 116 18.41 0.30 16.89
N PRO A 117 19.14 -0.51 16.11
CA PRO A 117 18.81 -0.73 14.71
C PRO A 117 17.42 -1.35 14.56
N ILE A 118 16.64 -0.91 13.56
CA ILE A 118 15.29 -1.44 13.33
C ILE A 118 15.29 -2.95 13.04
N THR A 119 16.37 -3.47 12.51
CA THR A 119 16.56 -4.91 12.25
C THR A 119 16.59 -5.77 13.51
N ARG A 120 16.84 -5.19 14.70
CA ARG A 120 16.73 -5.88 15.98
C ARG A 120 15.29 -6.06 16.48
N ILE A 121 14.35 -5.33 15.90
CA ILE A 121 12.92 -5.47 16.24
C ILE A 121 12.38 -6.69 15.50
N PRO A 122 11.93 -7.74 16.22
CA PRO A 122 11.39 -8.93 15.58
C PRO A 122 10.04 -8.60 14.92
N ARG A 123 9.91 -8.89 13.65
CA ARG A 123 8.65 -8.78 12.92
C ARG A 123 7.83 -10.05 13.14
N ARG A 124 6.61 -9.90 13.60
CA ARG A 124 5.70 -11.03 13.84
C ARG A 124 5.33 -11.75 12.55
N LYS A 125 5.14 -10.98 11.48
CA LYS A 125 4.78 -11.48 10.15
C LYS A 125 5.27 -10.50 9.10
N ASP A 126 6.10 -10.95 8.20
CA ASP A 126 6.43 -10.17 7.03
C ASP A 126 5.26 -10.12 6.05
N TYR A 127 5.08 -8.95 5.42
CA TYR A 127 4.12 -8.83 4.34
C TYR A 127 4.71 -9.46 3.08
N GLU A 128 3.93 -10.33 2.47
CA GLU A 128 4.28 -10.95 1.21
C GLU A 128 4.24 -9.91 0.08
N ALA A 129 5.35 -9.75 -0.62
CA ALA A 129 5.43 -8.93 -1.82
C ALA A 129 5.02 -9.76 -3.04
N VAL A 130 4.36 -9.11 -3.98
CA VAL A 130 3.93 -9.75 -5.23
C VAL A 130 4.65 -9.14 -6.44
N PRO A 131 4.95 -9.93 -7.48
CA PRO A 131 5.43 -9.41 -8.75
C PRO A 131 4.37 -8.52 -9.43
N VAL A 132 4.81 -7.59 -10.27
CA VAL A 132 3.92 -6.71 -11.05
C VAL A 132 2.99 -7.48 -11.99
N THR A 133 3.34 -8.71 -12.34
CA THR A 133 2.57 -9.62 -13.21
C THR A 133 1.50 -10.43 -12.49
N THR A 134 1.37 -10.24 -11.16
CA THR A 134 0.41 -10.99 -10.33
C THR A 134 -1.03 -10.74 -10.77
N GLY A 135 -1.81 -11.82 -10.84
CA GLY A 135 -3.23 -11.76 -11.12
C GLY A 135 -4.07 -11.27 -9.94
N MET A 136 -5.29 -10.81 -10.23
CA MET A 136 -6.20 -10.23 -9.22
C MET A 136 -6.56 -11.22 -8.10
N GLU A 137 -6.74 -12.49 -8.40
CA GLU A 137 -7.09 -13.50 -7.40
C GLU A 137 -5.99 -13.63 -6.34
N GLN A 138 -4.74 -13.77 -6.76
CA GLN A 138 -3.61 -13.84 -5.84
C GLN A 138 -3.44 -12.53 -5.07
N LEU A 139 -3.64 -11.38 -5.73
CA LEU A 139 -3.59 -10.08 -5.07
C LEU A 139 -4.64 -9.96 -3.95
N VAL A 140 -5.88 -10.40 -4.19
CA VAL A 140 -6.95 -10.42 -3.19
C VAL A 140 -6.59 -11.34 -2.03
N ASN A 141 -6.11 -12.56 -2.31
CA ASN A 141 -5.72 -13.52 -1.28
C ASN A 141 -4.60 -12.96 -0.38
N THR A 142 -3.59 -12.34 -0.97
CA THR A 142 -2.50 -11.69 -0.21
C THR A 142 -3.04 -10.55 0.65
N ALA A 143 -3.92 -9.70 0.10
CA ALA A 143 -4.49 -8.54 0.79
C ALA A 143 -5.42 -8.91 1.97
N MET A 144 -5.98 -10.13 2.03
CA MET A 144 -6.78 -10.55 3.17
C MET A 144 -6.00 -10.55 4.48
N ASN A 145 -4.69 -10.77 4.41
CA ASN A 145 -3.83 -10.95 5.57
C ASN A 145 -2.89 -9.77 5.87
N GLN A 146 -2.95 -8.69 5.09
CA GLN A 146 -2.06 -7.53 5.23
C GLN A 146 -2.74 -6.23 4.81
N ASN A 147 -2.31 -5.08 5.37
CA ASN A 147 -2.97 -3.78 5.14
C ASN A 147 -2.71 -3.20 3.75
N PHE A 148 -1.59 -3.58 3.17
CA PHE A 148 -1.22 -3.29 1.79
C PHE A 148 -0.40 -4.44 1.22
N VAL A 149 -0.32 -4.53 -0.08
CA VAL A 149 0.48 -5.53 -0.79
C VAL A 149 1.67 -4.81 -1.44
N PRO A 150 2.91 -5.08 -0.97
CA PRO A 150 4.11 -4.57 -1.64
C PRO A 150 4.21 -5.16 -3.04
N VAL A 151 4.63 -4.34 -4.00
CA VAL A 151 4.83 -4.77 -5.40
C VAL A 151 6.30 -4.62 -5.75
N VAL A 152 6.85 -5.66 -6.34
CA VAL A 152 8.26 -5.73 -6.72
C VAL A 152 8.44 -6.05 -8.20
N ASP A 153 9.60 -5.66 -8.74
CA ASP A 153 10.03 -6.08 -10.06
C ASP A 153 10.65 -7.50 -10.04
N ASP A 154 11.15 -7.95 -11.18
CA ASP A 154 11.82 -9.24 -11.37
C ASP A 154 13.13 -9.37 -10.57
N ARG A 155 13.74 -8.25 -10.16
CA ARG A 155 14.94 -8.17 -9.32
C ARG A 155 14.63 -7.99 -7.83
N LYS A 156 13.36 -8.08 -7.43
CA LYS A 156 12.85 -7.83 -6.07
C LYS A 156 12.98 -6.38 -5.59
N ASN A 157 13.22 -5.41 -6.49
CA ASN A 157 13.17 -4.01 -6.12
C ASN A 157 11.72 -3.58 -5.86
N PHE A 158 11.54 -2.80 -4.80
CA PHE A 158 10.24 -2.24 -4.46
C PHE A 158 9.85 -1.14 -5.46
N ILE A 159 8.78 -1.35 -6.19
CA ILE A 159 8.24 -0.37 -7.15
C ILE A 159 7.05 0.41 -6.60
N GLY A 160 6.41 -0.08 -5.55
CA GLY A 160 5.27 0.56 -4.92
C GLY A 160 4.45 -0.42 -4.09
N LEU A 161 3.25 0.00 -3.72
CA LEU A 161 2.31 -0.85 -2.98
C LEU A 161 0.87 -0.67 -3.49
N ILE A 162 0.05 -1.67 -3.20
CA ILE A 162 -1.40 -1.61 -3.43
C ILE A 162 -2.09 -1.68 -2.08
N ARG A 163 -2.93 -0.68 -1.77
CA ARG A 163 -3.64 -0.63 -0.51
C ARG A 163 -4.83 -1.59 -0.52
N ARG A 164 -5.03 -2.33 0.55
CA ARG A 164 -6.19 -3.23 0.72
C ARG A 164 -7.52 -2.52 0.42
N LYS A 165 -7.68 -1.25 0.82
CA LYS A 165 -8.91 -0.48 0.55
C LYS A 165 -9.19 -0.33 -0.95
N ASP A 166 -8.17 -0.21 -1.78
CA ASP A 166 -8.34 -0.02 -3.23
C ASP A 166 -8.76 -1.34 -3.90
N ILE A 167 -8.23 -2.46 -3.42
CA ILE A 167 -8.66 -3.81 -3.83
C ILE A 167 -10.12 -4.05 -3.43
N ILE A 168 -10.49 -3.76 -2.19
CA ILE A 168 -11.88 -3.92 -1.71
C ILE A 168 -12.84 -3.05 -2.53
N ARG A 169 -12.47 -1.80 -2.81
CA ARG A 169 -13.28 -0.89 -3.64
C ARG A 169 -13.52 -1.47 -5.03
N TYR A 170 -12.48 -2.01 -5.66
CA TYR A 170 -12.60 -2.67 -6.96
C TYR A 170 -13.53 -3.88 -6.91
N CYS A 171 -13.33 -4.79 -5.96
CA CYS A 171 -14.16 -5.98 -5.79
C CYS A 171 -15.64 -5.61 -5.55
N TYR A 172 -15.90 -4.61 -4.72
CA TYR A 172 -17.24 -4.10 -4.48
C TYR A 172 -17.91 -3.58 -5.77
N GLY A 173 -17.15 -2.80 -6.58
CA GLY A 173 -17.64 -2.32 -7.88
C GLY A 173 -17.99 -3.45 -8.85
N GLN A 174 -17.22 -4.54 -8.86
CA GLN A 174 -17.50 -5.71 -9.70
C GLN A 174 -18.77 -6.45 -9.25
N VAL A 175 -19.00 -6.58 -7.95
CA VAL A 175 -20.19 -7.24 -7.38
C VAL A 175 -21.45 -6.43 -7.65
N THR A 176 -21.42 -5.13 -7.36
CA THR A 176 -22.57 -4.24 -7.56
C THR A 176 -22.91 -4.02 -9.03
N GLY A 177 -21.90 -3.88 -9.90
CA GLY A 177 -22.11 -3.80 -11.35
C GLY A 177 -22.75 -5.05 -11.94
N ARG A 178 -22.36 -6.24 -11.48
CA ARG A 178 -22.99 -7.51 -11.90
C ARG A 178 -24.43 -7.65 -11.40
N GLN A 179 -24.75 -7.16 -10.22
CA GLN A 179 -26.10 -7.16 -9.69
C GLN A 179 -27.04 -6.25 -10.49
N GLN A 180 -26.57 -5.04 -10.84
CA GLN A 180 -27.33 -4.13 -11.70
C GLN A 180 -27.54 -4.69 -13.10
N ALA A 181 -26.53 -5.31 -13.71
CA ALA A 181 -26.67 -5.95 -15.01
C ALA A 181 -27.66 -7.13 -15.00
N LYS A 182 -27.67 -7.94 -13.92
CA LYS A 182 -28.65 -9.03 -13.75
C LYS A 182 -30.06 -8.51 -13.56
N ALA A 183 -30.26 -7.43 -12.82
CA ALA A 183 -31.57 -6.82 -12.60
C ALA A 183 -32.17 -6.22 -13.90
N LEU A 184 -31.32 -5.69 -14.80
CA LEU A 184 -31.73 -5.16 -16.10
C LEU A 184 -32.00 -6.26 -17.14
N ALA A 185 -31.45 -7.45 -16.95
CA ALA A 185 -31.60 -8.58 -17.89
C ALA A 185 -32.80 -9.49 -17.56
N GLN A 186 -33.53 -9.24 -16.46
CA GLN A 186 -34.76 -9.98 -16.20
C GLN A 186 -35.91 -9.43 -17.06
N PRO A 187 -36.55 -10.26 -17.90
CA PRO A 187 -37.73 -9.82 -18.64
C PRO A 187 -38.82 -9.38 -17.65
N LYS A 188 -39.34 -8.19 -17.88
CA LYS A 188 -40.55 -7.74 -17.15
C LYS A 188 -41.68 -8.73 -17.46
N ALA A 189 -42.15 -9.44 -16.44
CA ALA A 189 -43.34 -10.28 -16.51
C ALA A 189 -44.60 -9.43 -16.70
#